data_d64f6d7f75a33437f8934e4acd1a20b1
#
_entry.id   d64f6d7f75a33437f8934e4acd1a20b1
#
_cell.length_a   1.000
_cell.length_b   1.000
_cell.length_c   1.000
_cell.angle_alpha   90.00
_cell.angle_beta   90.00
_cell.angle_gamma   90.00
#
_symmetry.space_group_name_H-M   'P 1'
#
loop_
_entity.id
_entity.type
_entity.pdbx_description
1 polymer ?
#
loop_
_entity_poly.entity_id
_entity_poly.type
_entity_poly.pdbx_seq_one_letter_code
_entity_poly.pdbx_strand_id
1 'polypeptide(L)'
;MIDVATGLFTVAVFQDTAWAAKGLDALKQAGFPPELLTILAKDGPDAAALVERTLGAPGDRLDLANVGPVIVRGPLVEALQGRTRDLTKLGLAGTMRRVGFQAHDSRIFEALTGRGGILVAIRSDPRAADALAILHSYGGGNAAIGAWTGRV
;
A
#
# COMPACT_ATOMS: atom_id res chain seq x y z
N MET A 1 10.21 6.62 -19.50
CA MET A 1 10.11 6.39 -18.73
C MET A 1 9.91 6.16 -17.89
N ILE A 2 9.74 5.92 -17.41
CA ILE A 2 9.58 5.75 -16.60
C ILE A 2 9.45 5.70 -15.69
N ASP A 3 9.50 5.57 -15.40
CA ASP A 3 9.27 5.67 -14.64
C ASP A 3 9.32 5.76 -13.48
N VAL A 4 9.03 5.94 -13.45
CA VAL A 4 8.66 6.63 -12.26
C VAL A 4 8.63 5.81 -11.02
N ALA A 5 7.93 4.74 -11.07
CA ALA A 5 7.75 3.88 -9.91
C ALA A 5 8.88 2.88 -9.74
N THR A 6 9.86 2.96 -10.59
CA THR A 6 10.89 1.92 -10.67
C THR A 6 11.66 1.80 -9.37
N GLY A 7 11.58 0.64 -8.73
CA GLY A 7 12.34 0.33 -7.54
C GLY A 7 12.01 1.16 -6.30
N LEU A 8 10.91 1.91 -6.35
CA LEU A 8 10.67 2.95 -5.35
C LEU A 8 9.68 2.57 -4.27
N PHE A 9 8.92 1.50 -4.45
CA PHE A 9 7.87 1.16 -3.49
C PHE A 9 8.20 -0.10 -2.70
N THR A 10 8.08 0.01 -1.39
CA THR A 10 8.09 -1.13 -0.47
C THR A 10 6.67 -1.29 0.04
N VAL A 11 6.12 -2.50 -0.08
CA VAL A 11 4.72 -2.77 0.21
C VAL A 11 4.61 -3.83 1.29
N ALA A 12 3.66 -3.64 2.20
CA ALA A 12 3.32 -4.63 3.21
C ALA A 12 1.82 -4.60 3.46
N VAL A 13 1.26 -5.72 3.92
CA VAL A 13 -0.14 -5.75 4.31
C VAL A 13 -0.23 -6.12 5.79
N PHE A 14 -0.86 -5.24 6.56
CA PHE A 14 -1.10 -5.48 7.99
C PHE A 14 -2.45 -6.15 8.18
N GLN A 15 -2.57 -6.94 9.24
CA GLN A 15 -3.80 -7.69 9.47
C GLN A 15 -4.98 -6.80 9.88
N ASP A 16 -4.72 -5.64 10.49
CA ASP A 16 -5.76 -4.72 10.93
C ASP A 16 -5.24 -3.29 11.04
N THR A 17 -6.16 -2.37 11.34
CA THR A 17 -5.82 -0.95 11.43
C THR A 17 -4.94 -0.63 12.64
N ALA A 18 -5.05 -1.39 13.72
CA ALA A 18 -4.24 -1.15 14.91
C ALA A 18 -2.76 -1.40 14.64
N TRP A 19 -2.44 -2.52 13.99
CA TRP A 19 -1.06 -2.82 13.64
C TRP A 19 -0.54 -1.91 12.54
N ALA A 20 -1.38 -1.58 11.57
CA ALA A 20 -1.01 -0.63 10.52
C ALA A 20 -0.67 0.74 11.11
N ALA A 21 -1.46 1.20 12.09
CA ALA A 21 -1.21 2.48 12.74
C ALA A 21 0.16 2.50 13.42
N LYS A 22 0.52 1.42 14.11
CA LYS A 22 1.82 1.32 14.77
C LYS A 22 2.97 1.36 13.76
N GLY A 23 2.84 0.62 12.67
CA GLY A 23 3.86 0.60 11.63
C GLY A 23 4.02 1.95 10.95
N LEU A 24 2.91 2.61 10.66
CA LEU A 24 2.93 3.93 10.04
C LEU A 24 3.53 4.99 10.97
N ASP A 25 3.19 4.94 12.27
CA ASP A 25 3.78 5.87 13.24
C ASP A 25 5.30 5.65 13.33
N ALA A 26 5.74 4.41 13.31
CA ALA A 26 7.17 4.10 13.34
C ALA A 26 7.90 4.63 12.11
N LEU A 27 7.28 4.54 10.94
CA LEU A 27 7.85 5.11 9.71
C LEU A 27 7.99 6.62 9.83
N LYS A 28 6.97 7.30 10.34
CA LYS A 28 7.04 8.75 10.53
C LYS A 28 8.13 9.14 11.51
N GLN A 29 8.26 8.41 12.62
CA GLN A 29 9.31 8.66 13.61
C GLN A 29 10.70 8.43 13.04
N ALA A 30 10.83 7.53 12.09
CA ALA A 30 12.10 7.26 11.41
C ALA A 30 12.45 8.30 10.35
N GLY A 31 11.57 9.28 10.14
CA GLY A 31 11.84 10.38 9.22
C GLY A 31 11.23 10.23 7.83
N PHE A 32 10.37 9.24 7.63
CA PHE A 32 9.65 9.12 6.36
C PHE A 32 8.45 10.07 6.37
N PRO A 33 8.41 11.04 5.44
CA PRO A 33 7.30 12.00 5.43
C PRO A 33 6.00 11.35 4.94
N PRO A 34 4.85 11.86 5.41
CA PRO A 34 3.55 11.30 5.00
C PRO A 34 3.32 11.29 3.49
N GLU A 35 3.94 12.21 2.76
CA GLU A 35 3.80 12.30 1.31
C GLU A 35 4.31 11.06 0.59
N LEU A 36 5.17 10.28 1.24
CA LEU A 36 5.70 9.05 0.67
C LEU A 36 4.84 7.83 0.99
N LEU A 37 3.85 7.98 1.87
CA LEU A 37 3.07 6.86 2.38
C LEU A 37 1.80 6.65 1.56
N THR A 38 1.44 5.38 1.36
CA THR A 38 0.19 5.00 0.71
C THR A 38 -0.56 4.05 1.62
N ILE A 39 -1.88 4.23 1.70
CA ILE A 39 -2.77 3.33 2.40
C ILE A 39 -3.88 2.91 1.44
N LEU A 40 -4.16 1.62 1.40
CA LEU A 40 -5.27 1.07 0.62
C LEU A 40 -5.93 -0.02 1.45
N ALA A 41 -7.21 0.14 1.75
CA ALA A 41 -7.95 -0.78 2.60
C ALA A 41 -9.42 -0.78 2.24
N LYS A 42 -10.13 -1.84 2.61
CA LYS A 42 -11.58 -1.86 2.44
C LYS A 42 -12.20 -0.69 3.18
N ASP A 43 -13.18 -0.08 2.56
CA ASP A 43 -13.84 1.11 3.12
C ASP A 43 -14.54 0.76 4.43
N GLY A 44 -14.38 1.65 5.40
CA GLY A 44 -14.98 1.51 6.70
C GLY A 44 -14.48 2.63 7.62
N PRO A 45 -15.14 2.84 8.78
CA PRO A 45 -14.79 3.96 9.64
C PRO A 45 -13.36 3.89 10.19
N ASP A 46 -12.86 2.70 10.52
CA ASP A 46 -11.51 2.57 11.05
C ASP A 46 -10.47 2.85 9.98
N ALA A 47 -10.68 2.34 8.76
CA ALA A 47 -9.77 2.60 7.65
C ALA A 47 -9.79 4.06 7.26
N ALA A 48 -10.96 4.68 7.19
CA ALA A 48 -11.08 6.09 6.88
C ALA A 48 -10.36 6.97 7.91
N ALA A 49 -10.53 6.66 9.19
CA ALA A 49 -9.85 7.39 10.26
C ALA A 49 -8.34 7.22 10.18
N LEU A 50 -7.86 6.02 9.88
CA LEU A 50 -6.43 5.75 9.72
C LEU A 50 -5.83 6.61 8.60
N VAL A 51 -6.50 6.63 7.45
CA VAL A 51 -6.03 7.42 6.30
C VAL A 51 -5.94 8.90 6.68
N GLU A 52 -7.01 9.46 7.23
CA GLU A 52 -7.06 10.87 7.53
C GLU A 52 -6.03 11.25 8.60
N ARG A 53 -5.92 10.45 9.65
CA ARG A 53 -4.97 10.72 10.73
C ARG A 53 -3.52 10.63 10.25
N THR A 54 -3.22 9.60 9.48
CA THR A 54 -1.84 9.34 9.05
C THR A 54 -1.39 10.26 7.93
N LEU A 55 -2.25 10.49 6.95
CA LEU A 55 -1.89 11.22 5.74
C LEU A 55 -2.37 12.66 5.73
N GLY A 56 -3.13 13.06 6.75
CA GLY A 56 -3.53 14.45 6.92
C GLY A 56 -4.68 14.90 6.05
N ALA A 57 -5.31 13.98 5.32
CA ALA A 57 -6.44 14.31 4.45
C ALA A 57 -7.27 13.06 4.20
N PRO A 58 -8.56 13.20 3.90
CA PRO A 58 -9.42 12.04 3.64
C PRO A 58 -8.97 11.31 2.38
N GLY A 59 -9.18 10.00 2.38
CA GLY A 59 -8.88 9.18 1.21
C GLY A 59 -9.97 9.23 0.17
N ASP A 60 -9.65 8.75 -1.02
CA ASP A 60 -10.60 8.57 -2.09
C ASP A 60 -11.25 7.20 -1.99
N ARG A 61 -12.49 7.10 -2.43
CA ARG A 61 -13.20 5.83 -2.45
C ARG A 61 -13.28 5.29 -3.86
N LEU A 62 -12.88 4.03 -4.00
CA LEU A 62 -12.92 3.32 -5.28
C LEU A 62 -13.58 1.98 -5.08
N ASP A 63 -14.06 1.38 -6.16
CA ASP A 63 -14.63 0.04 -6.14
C ASP A 63 -13.75 -0.86 -6.98
N LEU A 64 -13.10 -1.83 -6.35
CA LEU A 64 -12.13 -2.68 -7.02
C LEU A 64 -12.66 -4.09 -7.19
N ALA A 65 -12.47 -4.66 -8.39
CA ALA A 65 -12.80 -6.06 -8.63
C ALA A 65 -12.08 -6.94 -7.60
N ASN A 66 -12.76 -7.96 -7.11
CA ASN A 66 -12.26 -8.96 -6.16
C ASN A 66 -11.97 -8.41 -4.75
N VAL A 67 -12.11 -7.12 -4.52
CA VAL A 67 -11.91 -6.52 -3.20
C VAL A 67 -13.19 -5.84 -2.72
N GLY A 68 -13.83 -5.09 -3.60
CA GLY A 68 -15.01 -4.29 -3.27
C GLY A 68 -14.66 -2.84 -3.02
N PRO A 69 -15.52 -2.11 -2.32
CA PRO A 69 -15.26 -0.70 -2.01
C PRO A 69 -14.03 -0.56 -1.12
N VAL A 70 -13.13 0.35 -1.50
CA VAL A 70 -11.90 0.63 -0.76
C VAL A 70 -11.74 2.12 -0.54
N ILE A 71 -10.94 2.46 0.46
CA ILE A 71 -10.46 3.81 0.67
C ILE A 71 -8.96 3.83 0.40
N VAL A 72 -8.50 4.82 -0.35
CA VAL A 72 -7.12 4.85 -0.86
C VAL A 72 -6.56 6.27 -0.84
N ARG A 73 -5.26 6.37 -0.60
CA ARG A 73 -4.54 7.63 -0.74
C ARG A 73 -3.03 7.37 -0.77
N GLY A 74 -2.33 8.08 -1.63
CA GLY A 74 -0.88 8.08 -1.65
C GLY A 74 -0.27 7.85 -3.02
N PRO A 75 1.06 7.95 -3.13
CA PRO A 75 1.74 7.88 -4.43
C PRO A 75 1.62 6.55 -5.14
N LEU A 76 1.53 5.43 -4.43
CA LEU A 76 1.33 4.15 -5.11
C LEU A 76 -0.02 4.11 -5.82
N VAL A 77 -1.05 4.68 -5.22
CA VAL A 77 -2.38 4.73 -5.85
C VAL A 77 -2.31 5.49 -7.17
N GLU A 78 -1.59 6.61 -7.19
CA GLU A 78 -1.42 7.39 -8.41
C GLU A 78 -0.69 6.58 -9.49
N ALA A 79 0.35 5.85 -9.09
CA ALA A 79 1.07 4.99 -10.02
C ALA A 79 0.18 3.88 -10.58
N LEU A 80 -0.65 3.27 -9.73
CA LEU A 80 -1.55 2.20 -10.16
C LEU A 80 -2.68 2.72 -11.05
N GLN A 81 -3.21 3.91 -10.75
CA GLN A 81 -4.26 4.52 -11.59
C GLN A 81 -3.73 4.95 -12.95
N GLY A 82 -2.52 5.45 -13.01
CA GLY A 82 -1.99 5.97 -14.26
C GLY A 82 -2.88 7.07 -14.81
N ARG A 83 -2.92 7.20 -16.12
CA ARG A 83 -3.71 8.24 -16.78
C ARG A 83 -5.15 7.87 -17.03
N THR A 84 -5.47 6.57 -17.00
CA THR A 84 -6.76 6.06 -17.45
C THR A 84 -7.54 5.36 -16.35
N ARG A 85 -7.21 5.61 -15.10
CA ARG A 85 -7.86 5.01 -13.94
C ARG A 85 -7.80 3.48 -13.98
N ASP A 86 -6.64 2.95 -14.29
CA ASP A 86 -6.46 1.51 -14.49
C ASP A 86 -6.75 0.70 -13.23
N LEU A 87 -6.58 1.29 -12.04
CA LEU A 87 -6.83 0.58 -10.79
C LEU A 87 -8.27 0.08 -10.71
N THR A 88 -9.23 0.92 -11.08
CA THR A 88 -10.63 0.53 -11.08
C THR A 88 -10.98 -0.41 -12.23
N LYS A 89 -10.28 -0.29 -13.35
CA LYS A 89 -10.55 -1.11 -14.54
C LYS A 89 -9.92 -2.49 -14.45
N LEU A 90 -8.70 -2.57 -13.96
CA LEU A 90 -7.90 -3.81 -13.95
C LEU A 90 -7.85 -4.47 -12.57
N GLY A 91 -8.27 -3.76 -11.53
CA GLY A 91 -8.17 -4.25 -10.18
C GLY A 91 -6.78 -4.09 -9.58
N LEU A 92 -6.65 -4.43 -8.31
CA LEU A 92 -5.39 -4.22 -7.58
C LEU A 92 -4.27 -5.09 -8.16
N ALA A 93 -4.50 -6.39 -8.28
CA ALA A 93 -3.46 -7.30 -8.78
C ALA A 93 -3.04 -6.94 -10.21
N GLY A 94 -4.01 -6.62 -11.06
CA GLY A 94 -3.73 -6.29 -12.46
C GLY A 94 -2.84 -5.06 -12.60
N THR A 95 -3.14 -4.01 -11.85
CA THR A 95 -2.36 -2.79 -11.93
C THR A 95 -1.00 -2.92 -11.25
N MET A 96 -0.90 -3.67 -10.16
CA MET A 96 0.39 -3.94 -9.53
C MET A 96 1.32 -4.68 -10.50
N ARG A 97 0.79 -5.66 -11.23
CA ARG A 97 1.58 -6.35 -12.26
C ARG A 97 2.03 -5.38 -13.35
N ARG A 98 1.15 -4.50 -13.77
CA ARG A 98 1.47 -3.53 -14.84
C ARG A 98 2.62 -2.62 -14.44
N VAL A 99 2.68 -2.20 -13.16
CA VAL A 99 3.78 -1.34 -12.72
C VAL A 99 5.04 -2.11 -12.33
N GLY A 100 5.02 -3.45 -12.43
CA GLY A 100 6.24 -4.23 -12.28
C GLY A 100 6.31 -5.20 -11.11
N PHE A 101 5.28 -5.24 -10.26
CA PHE A 101 5.24 -6.24 -9.19
C PHE A 101 5.00 -7.62 -9.78
N GLN A 102 5.57 -8.63 -9.15
CA GLN A 102 5.38 -10.00 -9.61
C GLN A 102 3.93 -10.43 -9.51
N ALA A 103 3.51 -11.27 -10.46
CA ALA A 103 2.12 -11.72 -10.51
C ALA A 103 1.69 -12.43 -9.23
N HIS A 104 2.56 -13.26 -8.68
CA HIS A 104 2.27 -14.00 -7.46
C HIS A 104 2.03 -13.05 -6.28
N ASP A 105 2.94 -12.11 -6.08
CA ASP A 105 2.84 -11.13 -5.00
C ASP A 105 1.62 -10.25 -5.15
N SER A 106 1.34 -9.82 -6.39
CA SER A 106 0.20 -8.98 -6.67
C SER A 106 -1.12 -9.65 -6.28
N ARG A 107 -1.25 -10.94 -6.57
CA ARG A 107 -2.44 -11.70 -6.20
C ARG A 107 -2.56 -11.86 -4.69
N ILE A 108 -1.44 -12.05 -4.01
CA ILE A 108 -1.45 -12.18 -2.54
C ILE A 108 -1.88 -10.87 -1.90
N PHE A 109 -1.32 -9.74 -2.34
CA PHE A 109 -1.70 -8.44 -1.82
C PHE A 109 -3.19 -8.17 -2.03
N GLU A 110 -3.71 -8.50 -3.21
CA GLU A 110 -5.13 -8.34 -3.48
C GLU A 110 -5.99 -9.22 -2.58
N ALA A 111 -5.61 -10.48 -2.40
CA ALA A 111 -6.36 -11.41 -1.57
C ALA A 111 -6.40 -10.98 -0.11
N LEU A 112 -5.26 -10.55 0.43
CA LEU A 112 -5.19 -10.09 1.82
C LEU A 112 -6.01 -8.83 2.04
N THR A 113 -5.93 -7.88 1.11
CA THR A 113 -6.71 -6.65 1.18
C THR A 113 -8.20 -6.96 1.13
N GLY A 114 -8.58 -7.91 0.29
CA GLY A 114 -9.96 -8.37 0.20
C GLY A 114 -10.49 -9.01 1.47
N ARG A 115 -9.61 -9.54 2.30
CA ARG A 115 -9.96 -10.13 3.59
C ARG A 115 -9.97 -9.12 4.74
N GLY A 116 -9.72 -7.85 4.45
CA GLY A 116 -9.70 -6.81 5.47
C GLY A 116 -8.32 -6.33 5.85
N GLY A 117 -7.29 -6.79 5.17
CA GLY A 117 -5.92 -6.33 5.41
C GLY A 117 -5.74 -4.88 5.00
N ILE A 118 -4.76 -4.22 5.61
CA ILE A 118 -4.42 -2.84 5.32
C ILE A 118 -3.13 -2.83 4.51
N LEU A 119 -3.23 -2.49 3.23
CA LEU A 119 -2.06 -2.38 2.39
C LEU A 119 -1.40 -1.03 2.64
N VAL A 120 -0.12 -1.08 3.00
CA VAL A 120 0.70 0.10 3.24
C VAL A 120 1.86 0.06 2.27
N ALA A 121 2.14 1.16 1.62
CA ALA A 121 3.31 1.27 0.78
C ALA A 121 4.08 2.52 1.17
N ILE A 122 5.38 2.47 0.95
CA ILE A 122 6.22 3.64 1.11
C ILE A 122 7.09 3.82 -0.12
N ARG A 123 7.11 5.02 -0.62
CA ARG A 123 8.01 5.39 -1.71
C ARG A 123 9.34 5.79 -1.08
N SER A 124 10.30 4.90 -1.14
CA SER A 124 11.56 5.11 -0.44
C SER A 124 12.72 4.51 -1.21
N ASP A 125 13.61 5.35 -1.61
CA ASP A 125 14.87 5.00 -2.22
C ASP A 125 15.82 6.15 -1.90
N PRO A 126 16.94 5.93 -1.22
CA PRO A 126 17.61 4.65 -0.95
C PRO A 126 17.27 3.97 0.37
N ARG A 127 16.24 4.42 1.08
CA ARG A 127 15.92 3.90 2.42
C ARG A 127 14.97 2.70 2.40
N ALA A 128 14.89 1.99 1.28
CA ALA A 128 13.98 0.86 1.15
C ALA A 128 14.21 -0.22 2.21
N ALA A 129 15.46 -0.51 2.54
CA ALA A 129 15.78 -1.52 3.54
C ALA A 129 15.32 -1.12 4.94
N ASP A 130 15.46 0.16 5.28
CA ASP A 130 15.00 0.67 6.56
C ASP A 130 13.47 0.60 6.66
N ALA A 131 12.78 0.99 5.59
CA ALA A 131 11.32 0.91 5.54
C ALA A 131 10.85 -0.53 5.69
N LEU A 132 11.49 -1.45 4.99
CA LEU A 132 11.13 -2.87 5.06
C LEU A 132 11.29 -3.42 6.47
N ALA A 133 12.40 -3.08 7.13
CA ALA A 133 12.66 -3.53 8.50
C ALA A 133 11.60 -3.01 9.47
N ILE A 134 11.20 -1.75 9.33
CA ILE A 134 10.18 -1.16 10.18
C ILE A 134 8.83 -1.84 9.96
N LEU A 135 8.44 -2.02 8.71
CA LEU A 135 7.17 -2.67 8.39
C LEU A 135 7.13 -4.09 8.96
N HIS A 136 8.21 -4.84 8.83
CA HIS A 136 8.29 -6.19 9.39
C HIS A 136 8.19 -6.21 10.91
N SER A 137 8.79 -5.23 11.58
CA SER A 137 8.79 -5.16 13.05
C SER A 137 7.38 -5.05 13.62
N TYR A 138 6.46 -4.50 12.86
CA TYR A 138 5.08 -4.31 13.29
C TYR A 138 4.10 -5.28 12.63
N GLY A 139 4.61 -6.37 12.07
CA GLY A 139 3.78 -7.42 11.50
C GLY A 139 3.26 -7.14 10.10
N GLY A 140 3.89 -6.21 9.39
CA GLY A 140 3.56 -5.91 8.01
C GLY A 140 4.00 -7.05 7.12
N GLY A 141 3.04 -7.76 6.56
CA GLY A 141 3.27 -9.06 6.00
C GLY A 141 3.49 -10.05 7.12
N ASN A 142 3.06 -11.23 7.00
CA ASN A 142 3.23 -12.23 8.03
C ASN A 142 4.28 -13.25 7.60
N ALA A 143 4.42 -14.33 8.37
CA ALA A 143 5.39 -15.37 8.08
C ALA A 143 5.24 -15.97 6.67
N ALA A 144 4.04 -15.95 6.12
CA ALA A 144 3.80 -16.52 4.81
C ALA A 144 4.13 -15.55 3.68
N ILE A 145 4.02 -14.24 3.92
CA ILE A 145 4.12 -13.26 2.85
C ILE A 145 5.28 -12.31 3.04
N GLY A 146 5.42 -11.77 4.23
CA GLY A 146 6.43 -10.76 4.49
C GLY A 146 6.13 -9.45 3.79
N ALA A 147 6.96 -8.47 4.05
CA ALA A 147 6.94 -7.24 3.29
C ALA A 147 7.66 -7.48 1.97
N TRP A 148 7.28 -6.75 0.96
CA TRP A 148 7.83 -6.96 -0.38
C TRP A 148 8.35 -5.65 -0.94
N THR A 149 9.54 -5.68 -1.51
CA THR A 149 10.14 -4.51 -2.15
C THR A 149 9.89 -4.59 -3.65
N GLY A 150 9.15 -3.63 -4.14
CA GLY A 150 8.86 -3.57 -5.56
C GLY A 150 10.02 -2.95 -6.33
N ARG A 151 10.40 -3.63 -7.39
CA ARG A 151 11.38 -3.09 -8.32
C ARG A 151 10.80 -3.16 -9.72
N VAL A 152 10.52 -2.02 -10.26
CA VAL A 152 9.86 -1.93 -11.56
C VAL A 152 10.73 -1.23 -12.58
#